data_85fb67051b3779a83077fe911a8a818e
#
_entry.id   85fb67051b3779a83077fe911a8a818e
#
_cell.length_a   1.000
_cell.length_b   1.000
_cell.length_c   1.000
_cell.angle_alpha   90.00
_cell.angle_beta   90.00
_cell.angle_gamma   90.00
#
_symmetry.space_group_name_H-M   'P 1'
#
loop_
_entity.id
_entity.type
_entity.pdbx_description
1 polymer ?
#
loop_
_entity_poly.entity_id
_entity_poly.type
_entity_poly.pdbx_seq_one_letter_code
_entity_poly.pdbx_strand_id
1 'polypeptide(L)'
;LAAAGGLLFIPASHVMTYSMFLAALFTLASGLSILETSANPFVMSMGPEHNATRRLNFAQAFNPIGSNLGVLIAATLILPHISPATAEQRASMSEAELLSTRSSELQAVMGPFVALSLFYIALAVSIAFVKVTETPVVSTGQPASSGGRLKRLLGNKRYSFGVVAQYFNIAAQTCIWTFTLHYVT
;
A
#
# COMPACT_ATOMS: atom_id res chain seq x y z
N LEU A 1 -3.34 -4.25 -10.21
CA LEU A 1 -3.24 -2.80 -10.03
C LEU A 1 -1.99 -2.44 -9.23
N ALA A 2 -1.73 -3.04 -8.04
CA ALA A 2 -0.53 -2.77 -7.24
C ALA A 2 0.77 -3.00 -8.05
N ALA A 3 0.90 -4.14 -8.75
CA ALA A 3 2.03 -4.41 -9.62
C ALA A 3 2.19 -3.36 -10.75
N ALA A 4 1.08 -2.95 -11.36
CA ALA A 4 1.10 -1.90 -12.37
C ALA A 4 1.59 -0.56 -11.80
N GLY A 5 1.15 -0.19 -10.58
CA GLY A 5 1.62 0.99 -9.87
C GLY A 5 3.14 0.97 -9.62
N GLY A 6 3.67 -0.18 -9.19
CA GLY A 6 5.11 -0.32 -8.99
C GLY A 6 5.91 -0.29 -10.31
N LEU A 7 5.39 -0.87 -11.40
CA LEU A 7 6.02 -0.78 -12.72
C LEU A 7 5.97 0.63 -13.33
N LEU A 8 5.00 1.47 -12.95
CA LEU A 8 4.94 2.86 -13.38
C LEU A 8 6.11 3.71 -12.86
N PHE A 9 6.85 3.25 -11.84
CA PHE A 9 8.09 3.91 -11.42
C PHE A 9 9.17 3.87 -12.50
N ILE A 10 9.18 2.88 -13.39
CA ILE A 10 10.14 2.79 -14.49
C ILE A 10 10.00 4.00 -15.44
N PRO A 11 8.85 4.26 -16.07
CA PRO A 11 8.71 5.45 -16.91
C PRO A 11 8.78 6.75 -16.09
N ALA A 12 8.35 6.74 -14.82
CA ALA A 12 8.45 7.91 -13.96
C ALA A 12 9.90 8.35 -13.71
N SER A 13 10.83 7.39 -13.59
CA SER A 13 12.27 7.69 -13.45
C SER A 13 12.88 8.29 -14.70
N HIS A 14 12.40 7.95 -15.89
CA HIS A 14 12.87 8.54 -17.15
C HIS A 14 12.32 9.95 -17.39
N VAL A 15 11.05 10.17 -17.06
CA VAL A 15 10.39 11.48 -17.27
C VAL A 15 10.79 12.49 -16.17
N MET A 16 11.20 12.02 -14.99
CA MET A 16 11.61 12.82 -13.82
C MET A 16 10.61 13.91 -13.41
N THR A 17 9.32 13.69 -13.68
CA THR A 17 8.26 14.65 -13.35
C THR A 17 7.54 14.23 -12.08
N TYR A 18 7.38 15.18 -11.14
CA TYR A 18 6.69 14.93 -9.85
C TYR A 18 5.31 14.31 -10.02
N SER A 19 4.52 14.79 -10.98
CA SER A 19 3.17 14.29 -11.26
C SER A 19 3.16 12.81 -11.64
N MET A 20 4.18 12.34 -12.37
CA MET A 20 4.29 10.94 -12.77
C MET A 20 4.60 10.03 -11.59
N PHE A 21 5.48 10.47 -10.67
CA PHE A 21 5.74 9.77 -9.41
C PHE A 21 4.50 9.68 -8.54
N LEU A 22 3.77 10.79 -8.42
CA LEU A 22 2.54 10.84 -7.65
C LEU A 22 1.49 9.89 -8.23
N ALA A 23 1.35 9.82 -9.56
CA ALA A 23 0.45 8.89 -10.23
C ALA A 23 0.85 7.42 -10.00
N ALA A 24 2.15 7.11 -10.03
CA ALA A 24 2.66 5.77 -9.74
C ALA A 24 2.36 5.37 -8.29
N LEU A 25 2.64 6.24 -7.32
CA LEU A 25 2.32 6.05 -5.90
C LEU A 25 0.82 5.88 -5.68
N PHE A 26 0.00 6.73 -6.29
CA PHE A 26 -1.46 6.65 -6.17
C PHE A 26 -2.01 5.33 -6.72
N THR A 27 -1.49 4.88 -7.87
CA THR A 27 -1.89 3.60 -8.48
C THR A 27 -1.48 2.42 -7.60
N LEU A 28 -0.27 2.46 -7.05
CA LEU A 28 0.24 1.44 -6.12
C LEU A 28 -0.62 1.38 -4.85
N ALA A 29 -0.84 2.52 -4.20
CA ALA A 29 -1.64 2.64 -2.98
C ALA A 29 -3.09 2.18 -3.19
N SER A 30 -3.69 2.55 -4.32
CA SER A 30 -5.04 2.09 -4.69
C SER A 30 -5.08 0.58 -4.85
N GLY A 31 -4.06 -0.02 -5.48
CA GLY A 31 -3.94 -1.47 -5.63
C GLY A 31 -3.81 -2.19 -4.30
N LEU A 32 -3.02 -1.65 -3.38
CA LEU A 32 -2.85 -2.20 -2.02
C LEU A 32 -4.15 -2.10 -1.22
N SER A 33 -4.84 -0.98 -1.29
CA SER A 33 -6.13 -0.77 -0.60
C SER A 33 -7.19 -1.77 -1.07
N ILE A 34 -7.29 -2.01 -2.38
CA ILE A 34 -8.22 -3.02 -2.94
C ILE A 34 -7.82 -4.42 -2.46
N LEU A 35 -6.52 -4.74 -2.47
CA LEU A 35 -6.02 -6.04 -2.02
C LEU A 35 -6.38 -6.29 -0.55
N GLU A 36 -6.09 -5.34 0.33
CA GLU A 36 -6.38 -5.44 1.76
C GLU A 36 -7.88 -5.57 2.04
N THR A 37 -8.69 -4.75 1.37
CA THR A 37 -10.15 -4.79 1.53
C THR A 37 -10.76 -6.11 1.05
N SER A 38 -10.15 -6.74 0.05
CA SER A 38 -10.62 -8.03 -0.49
C SER A 38 -10.09 -9.22 0.30
N ALA A 39 -8.84 -9.16 0.77
CA ALA A 39 -8.17 -10.25 1.47
C ALA A 39 -8.81 -10.55 2.83
N ASN A 40 -9.20 -9.53 3.59
CA ASN A 40 -9.75 -9.70 4.93
C ASN A 40 -11.06 -10.52 4.95
N PRO A 41 -12.10 -10.19 4.16
CA PRO A 41 -13.30 -11.00 4.07
C PRO A 41 -13.02 -12.40 3.49
N PHE A 42 -12.08 -12.52 2.55
CA PHE A 42 -11.69 -13.78 1.96
C PHE A 42 -11.10 -14.73 3.01
N VAL A 43 -10.15 -14.27 3.83
CA VAL A 43 -9.57 -15.06 4.93
C VAL A 43 -10.65 -15.49 5.93
N MET A 44 -11.62 -14.61 6.22
CA MET A 44 -12.74 -14.95 7.11
C MET A 44 -13.64 -16.04 6.52
N SER A 45 -13.81 -16.09 5.21
CA SER A 45 -14.67 -17.08 4.52
C SER A 45 -14.02 -18.45 4.29
N MET A 46 -12.69 -18.58 4.46
CA MET A 46 -11.94 -19.82 4.16
C MET A 46 -12.13 -20.98 5.15
N GLY A 47 -13.15 -20.96 6.00
CA GLY A 47 -13.40 -22.06 6.95
C GLY A 47 -14.57 -21.78 7.89
N PRO A 48 -14.75 -22.59 8.95
CA PRO A 48 -15.88 -22.47 9.85
C PRO A 48 -16.03 -21.08 10.45
N GLU A 49 -17.26 -20.60 10.55
CA GLU A 49 -17.59 -19.23 10.97
C GLU A 49 -17.10 -18.93 12.41
N HIS A 50 -17.17 -19.90 13.31
CA HIS A 50 -16.75 -19.74 14.71
C HIS A 50 -15.23 -19.43 14.86
N ASN A 51 -14.41 -19.76 13.88
CA ASN A 51 -12.97 -19.48 13.86
C ASN A 51 -12.57 -18.30 12.95
N ALA A 52 -13.53 -17.60 12.34
CA ALA A 52 -13.25 -16.54 11.36
C ALA A 52 -12.36 -15.43 11.93
N THR A 53 -12.69 -14.94 13.13
CA THR A 53 -11.90 -13.89 13.82
C THR A 53 -10.49 -14.36 14.15
N ARG A 54 -10.31 -15.62 14.56
CA ARG A 54 -8.99 -16.18 14.87
C ARG A 54 -8.11 -16.25 13.62
N ARG A 55 -8.68 -16.66 12.47
CA ARG A 55 -7.96 -16.68 11.18
C ARG A 55 -7.55 -15.28 10.75
N LEU A 56 -8.46 -14.31 10.88
CA LEU A 56 -8.16 -12.93 10.54
C LEU A 56 -7.04 -12.37 11.42
N ASN A 57 -7.12 -12.56 12.74
CA ASN A 57 -6.10 -12.10 13.67
C ASN A 57 -4.74 -12.74 13.39
N PHE A 58 -4.72 -14.02 13.05
CA PHE A 58 -3.49 -14.72 12.65
C PHE A 58 -2.90 -14.12 11.36
N ALA A 59 -3.72 -13.88 10.34
CA ALA A 59 -3.26 -13.25 9.11
C ALA A 59 -2.74 -11.81 9.35
N GLN A 60 -3.44 -11.03 10.19
CA GLN A 60 -3.03 -9.68 10.55
C GLN A 60 -1.74 -9.63 11.39
N ALA A 61 -1.40 -10.69 12.12
CA ALA A 61 -0.15 -10.77 12.87
C ALA A 61 1.12 -10.70 11.99
N PHE A 62 1.00 -11.00 10.70
CA PHE A 62 2.09 -10.84 9.73
C PHE A 62 2.30 -9.38 9.28
N ASN A 63 1.35 -8.48 9.50
CA ASN A 63 1.45 -7.08 9.10
C ASN A 63 2.66 -6.36 9.76
N PRO A 64 2.88 -6.43 11.09
CA PRO A 64 4.07 -5.86 11.72
C PRO A 64 5.38 -6.47 11.21
N ILE A 65 5.40 -7.75 10.89
CA ILE A 65 6.57 -8.42 10.31
C ILE A 65 6.91 -7.80 8.96
N GLY A 66 5.90 -7.64 8.08
CA GLY A 66 6.08 -7.00 6.78
C GLY A 66 6.56 -5.54 6.91
N SER A 67 6.00 -4.77 7.84
CA SER A 67 6.41 -3.40 8.10
C SER A 67 7.88 -3.31 8.55
N ASN A 68 8.32 -4.16 9.48
CA ASN A 68 9.71 -4.20 9.92
C ASN A 68 10.67 -4.64 8.81
N LEU A 69 10.28 -5.62 8.00
CA LEU A 69 11.07 -6.01 6.82
C LEU A 69 11.17 -4.88 5.82
N GLY A 70 10.10 -4.11 5.60
CA GLY A 70 10.11 -2.93 4.74
C GLY A 70 11.10 -1.87 5.22
N VAL A 71 11.11 -1.58 6.51
CA VAL A 71 12.08 -0.64 7.12
C VAL A 71 13.52 -1.16 6.96
N LEU A 72 13.75 -2.44 7.20
CA LEU A 72 15.07 -3.05 7.04
C LEU A 72 15.56 -2.97 5.57
N ILE A 73 14.70 -3.28 4.61
CA ILE A 73 15.00 -3.15 3.18
C ILE A 73 15.31 -1.70 2.82
N ALA A 74 14.51 -0.75 3.30
CA ALA A 74 14.76 0.66 3.06
C ALA A 74 16.10 1.12 3.65
N ALA A 75 16.40 0.71 4.89
CA ALA A 75 17.65 1.07 5.57
C ALA A 75 18.90 0.47 4.92
N THR A 76 18.79 -0.74 4.36
CA THR A 76 19.95 -1.45 3.79
C THR A 76 20.15 -1.20 2.30
N LEU A 77 19.06 -1.07 1.52
CA LEU A 77 19.13 -0.97 0.06
C LEU A 77 18.90 0.45 -0.47
N ILE A 78 18.13 1.28 0.23
CA ILE A 78 17.78 2.62 -0.27
C ILE A 78 18.64 3.69 0.40
N LEU A 79 18.67 3.71 1.73
CA LEU A 79 19.32 4.76 2.50
C LEU A 79 20.81 4.98 2.16
N PRO A 80 21.64 3.94 1.95
CA PRO A 80 23.05 4.11 1.59
C PRO A 80 23.28 4.81 0.24
N HIS A 81 22.27 4.84 -0.63
CA HIS A 81 22.35 5.43 -1.97
C HIS A 81 21.67 6.81 -2.06
N ILE A 82 21.06 7.27 -0.97
CA ILE A 82 20.47 8.60 -0.90
C ILE A 82 21.55 9.58 -0.46
N SER A 83 21.70 10.68 -1.20
CA SER A 83 22.65 11.75 -0.84
C SER A 83 22.26 12.40 0.50
N PRO A 84 23.18 12.51 1.46
CA PRO A 84 22.93 13.19 2.74
C PRO A 84 22.86 14.72 2.61
N ALA A 85 22.92 15.26 1.40
CA ALA A 85 22.93 16.69 1.15
C ALA A 85 21.66 17.37 1.66
N THR A 86 21.83 18.43 2.46
CA THR A 86 20.72 19.25 2.96
C THR A 86 20.05 20.04 1.83
N ALA A 87 18.85 20.58 2.10
CA ALA A 87 18.13 21.41 1.14
C ALA A 87 18.96 22.63 0.68
N GLU A 88 19.74 23.21 1.59
CA GLU A 88 20.63 24.35 1.30
C GLU A 88 21.81 23.92 0.40
N GLN A 89 22.42 22.77 0.68
CA GLN A 89 23.48 22.22 -0.16
C GLN A 89 22.97 21.85 -1.54
N ARG A 90 21.75 21.31 -1.66
CA ARG A 90 21.12 21.04 -2.96
C ARG A 90 20.82 22.32 -3.75
N ALA A 91 20.47 23.41 -3.08
CA ALA A 91 20.24 24.71 -3.71
C ALA A 91 21.53 25.35 -4.24
N SER A 92 22.68 24.99 -3.70
CA SER A 92 24.00 25.46 -4.14
C SER A 92 24.70 24.58 -5.20
N MET A 93 24.11 23.42 -5.52
CA MET A 93 24.61 22.51 -6.55
C MET A 93 24.41 23.08 -7.95
N SER A 94 25.33 22.77 -8.86
CA SER A 94 25.12 23.04 -10.29
C SER A 94 23.97 22.17 -10.83
N GLU A 95 23.33 22.61 -11.89
CA GLU A 95 22.20 21.90 -12.50
C GLU A 95 22.57 20.46 -12.93
N ALA A 96 23.81 20.26 -13.41
CA ALA A 96 24.33 18.95 -13.81
C ALA A 96 24.54 18.03 -12.59
N GLU A 97 25.07 18.53 -11.48
CA GLU A 97 25.24 17.78 -10.24
C GLU A 97 23.90 17.41 -9.61
N LEU A 98 22.94 18.32 -9.65
CA LEU A 98 21.60 18.11 -9.11
C LEU A 98 20.86 17.02 -9.91
N LEU A 99 20.99 17.01 -11.24
CA LEU A 99 20.43 15.98 -12.10
C LEU A 99 21.11 14.62 -11.87
N SER A 100 22.42 14.56 -11.74
CA SER A 100 23.15 13.31 -11.48
C SER A 100 22.77 12.72 -10.12
N THR A 101 22.68 13.55 -9.08
CA THR A 101 22.25 13.14 -7.74
C THR A 101 20.81 12.61 -7.76
N ARG A 102 19.90 13.32 -8.39
CA ARG A 102 18.50 12.88 -8.53
C ARG A 102 18.38 11.55 -9.29
N SER A 103 19.14 11.38 -10.37
CA SER A 103 19.11 10.14 -11.15
C SER A 103 19.63 8.95 -10.35
N SER A 104 20.68 9.10 -9.57
CA SER A 104 21.20 8.04 -8.70
C SER A 104 20.25 7.67 -7.56
N GLU A 105 19.64 8.67 -6.91
CA GLU A 105 18.63 8.46 -5.88
C GLU A 105 17.40 7.72 -6.44
N LEU A 106 16.95 8.09 -7.64
CA LEU A 106 15.84 7.42 -8.32
C LEU A 106 16.14 5.97 -8.68
N GLN A 107 17.35 5.68 -9.15
CA GLN A 107 17.79 4.32 -9.43
C GLN A 107 17.81 3.45 -8.16
N ALA A 108 18.26 4.00 -7.04
CA ALA A 108 18.27 3.31 -5.75
C ALA A 108 16.86 2.91 -5.29
N VAL A 109 15.87 3.78 -5.51
CA VAL A 109 14.46 3.53 -5.17
C VAL A 109 13.79 2.58 -6.17
N MET A 110 14.15 2.67 -7.45
CA MET A 110 13.52 1.90 -8.52
C MET A 110 13.71 0.39 -8.35
N GLY A 111 14.92 -0.06 -7.95
CA GLY A 111 15.22 -1.48 -7.74
C GLY A 111 14.23 -2.19 -6.80
N PRO A 112 14.06 -1.73 -5.56
CA PRO A 112 13.09 -2.28 -4.63
C PRO A 112 11.63 -2.25 -5.13
N PHE A 113 11.20 -1.18 -5.83
CA PHE A 113 9.83 -1.10 -6.36
C PHE A 113 9.58 -2.08 -7.51
N VAL A 114 10.56 -2.28 -8.38
CA VAL A 114 10.48 -3.30 -9.44
C VAL A 114 10.45 -4.70 -8.85
N ALA A 115 11.31 -5.00 -7.87
CA ALA A 115 11.31 -6.29 -7.17
C ALA A 115 9.97 -6.56 -6.47
N LEU A 116 9.40 -5.57 -5.81
CA LEU A 116 8.09 -5.64 -5.19
C LEU A 116 6.98 -5.89 -6.23
N SER A 117 7.06 -5.26 -7.39
CA SER A 117 6.10 -5.45 -8.47
C SER A 117 6.15 -6.86 -9.04
N LEU A 118 7.35 -7.40 -9.25
CA LEU A 118 7.55 -8.78 -9.67
C LEU A 118 7.00 -9.78 -8.63
N PHE A 119 7.20 -9.48 -7.35
CA PHE A 119 6.62 -10.28 -6.26
C PHE A 119 5.09 -10.27 -6.32
N TYR A 120 4.45 -9.11 -6.53
CA TYR A 120 2.99 -9.03 -6.69
C TYR A 120 2.48 -9.76 -7.91
N ILE A 121 3.23 -9.75 -9.03
CA ILE A 121 2.88 -10.53 -10.23
C ILE A 121 2.97 -12.03 -9.91
N ALA A 122 4.06 -12.48 -9.30
CA ALA A 122 4.23 -13.88 -8.92
C ALA A 122 3.12 -14.36 -7.99
N LEU A 123 2.73 -13.50 -7.03
CA LEU A 123 1.64 -13.78 -6.09
C LEU A 123 0.28 -13.86 -6.81
N ALA A 124 0.01 -12.94 -7.74
CA ALA A 124 -1.20 -12.96 -8.55
C ALA A 124 -1.29 -14.23 -9.42
N VAL A 125 -0.19 -14.62 -10.04
CA VAL A 125 -0.09 -15.85 -10.83
C VAL A 125 -0.31 -17.08 -9.93
N SER A 126 0.31 -17.11 -8.75
CA SER A 126 0.13 -18.20 -7.78
C SER A 126 -1.32 -18.35 -7.36
N ILE A 127 -2.00 -17.23 -7.06
CA ILE A 127 -3.43 -17.24 -6.69
C ILE A 127 -4.30 -17.70 -7.87
N ALA A 128 -3.97 -17.33 -9.11
CA ALA A 128 -4.71 -17.76 -10.30
C ALA A 128 -4.70 -19.28 -10.52
N PHE A 129 -3.65 -19.97 -10.06
CA PHE A 129 -3.56 -21.44 -10.11
C PHE A 129 -4.28 -22.13 -8.94
N VAL A 130 -4.60 -21.42 -7.87
CA VAL A 130 -5.34 -22.00 -6.74
C VAL A 130 -6.82 -22.06 -7.09
N LYS A 131 -7.35 -23.27 -7.19
CA LYS A 131 -8.79 -23.47 -7.29
C LYS A 131 -9.45 -23.07 -5.97
N VAL A 132 -9.99 -21.86 -5.92
CA VAL A 132 -10.80 -21.42 -4.80
C VAL A 132 -12.13 -22.18 -4.88
N THR A 133 -12.35 -23.09 -3.94
CA THR A 133 -13.67 -23.72 -3.77
C THR A 133 -14.61 -22.60 -3.31
N GLU A 134 -15.55 -22.22 -4.18
CA GLU A 134 -16.56 -21.24 -3.82
C GLU A 134 -17.32 -21.75 -2.59
N THR A 135 -17.04 -21.19 -1.44
CA THR A 135 -17.93 -21.36 -0.29
C THR A 135 -19.24 -20.71 -0.70
N PRO A 136 -20.39 -21.42 -0.62
CA PRO A 136 -21.66 -20.84 -0.96
C PRO A 136 -21.86 -19.58 -0.14
N VAL A 137 -21.73 -18.43 -0.78
CA VAL A 137 -22.17 -17.18 -0.18
C VAL A 137 -23.68 -17.38 0.02
N VAL A 138 -24.08 -17.57 1.27
CA VAL A 138 -25.50 -17.61 1.62
C VAL A 138 -26.07 -16.27 1.18
N SER A 139 -26.60 -16.27 -0.03
CA SER A 139 -27.27 -15.11 -0.63
C SER A 139 -28.59 -14.91 0.11
N THR A 140 -28.51 -14.38 1.32
CA THR A 140 -29.69 -13.90 2.04
C THR A 140 -30.16 -12.61 1.37
N GLY A 141 -30.95 -12.75 0.32
CA GLY A 141 -31.74 -11.65 -0.21
C GLY A 141 -31.22 -11.00 -1.49
N GLN A 142 -32.17 -10.65 -2.29
CA GLN A 142 -32.18 -10.03 -3.60
C GLN A 142 -30.96 -9.10 -3.91
N PRO A 143 -30.52 -9.03 -5.17
CA PRO A 143 -29.49 -8.09 -5.62
C PRO A 143 -30.02 -6.66 -5.51
N ALA A 144 -29.86 -6.08 -4.32
CA ALA A 144 -30.12 -4.65 -4.15
C ALA A 144 -29.07 -3.88 -4.97
N SER A 145 -29.51 -2.91 -5.76
CA SER A 145 -28.61 -2.01 -6.50
C SER A 145 -27.55 -1.42 -5.55
N SER A 146 -26.33 -1.26 -6.02
CA SER A 146 -25.21 -0.78 -5.20
C SER A 146 -25.52 0.53 -4.47
N GLY A 147 -26.29 1.44 -5.06
CA GLY A 147 -26.71 2.70 -4.43
C GLY A 147 -27.64 2.52 -3.23
N GLY A 148 -28.53 1.52 -3.27
CA GLY A 148 -29.41 1.23 -2.13
C GLY A 148 -28.68 0.63 -0.92
N ARG A 149 -27.63 -0.15 -1.16
CA ARG A 149 -26.79 -0.72 -0.09
C ARG A 149 -25.99 0.36 0.64
N LEU A 150 -25.36 1.28 -0.11
CA LEU A 150 -24.58 2.37 0.46
C LEU A 150 -25.45 3.30 1.32
N LYS A 151 -26.64 3.69 0.81
CA LYS A 151 -27.60 4.51 1.56
C LYS A 151 -28.05 3.85 2.85
N ARG A 152 -28.28 2.54 2.82
CA ARG A 152 -28.67 1.76 4.02
C ARG A 152 -27.54 1.65 5.04
N LEU A 153 -26.29 1.47 4.58
CA LEU A 153 -25.11 1.44 5.45
C LEU A 153 -24.87 2.79 6.10
N LEU A 154 -24.87 3.86 5.31
CA LEU A 154 -24.68 5.24 5.82
C LEU A 154 -25.85 5.68 6.73
N GLY A 155 -27.05 5.15 6.56
CA GLY A 155 -28.18 5.37 7.45
C GLY A 155 -28.02 4.70 8.84
N ASN A 156 -27.11 3.71 8.94
CA ASN A 156 -26.82 3.08 10.22
C ASN A 156 -25.82 3.91 11.01
N LYS A 157 -26.27 4.60 12.06
CA LYS A 157 -25.44 5.48 12.89
C LYS A 157 -24.19 4.79 13.44
N ARG A 158 -24.30 3.53 13.88
CA ARG A 158 -23.15 2.77 14.41
C ARG A 158 -22.08 2.54 13.34
N TYR A 159 -22.51 2.21 12.12
CA TYR A 159 -21.60 2.05 10.99
C TYR A 159 -20.92 3.37 10.63
N SER A 160 -21.69 4.45 10.49
CA SER A 160 -21.16 5.77 10.13
C SER A 160 -20.18 6.29 11.18
N PHE A 161 -20.49 6.15 12.48
CA PHE A 161 -19.55 6.49 13.56
C PHE A 161 -18.28 5.63 13.49
N GLY A 162 -18.38 4.35 13.20
CA GLY A 162 -17.22 3.45 13.03
C GLY A 162 -16.32 3.89 11.89
N VAL A 163 -16.90 4.28 10.74
CA VAL A 163 -16.15 4.79 9.58
C VAL A 163 -15.42 6.09 9.92
N VAL A 164 -16.11 7.02 10.58
CA VAL A 164 -15.51 8.30 11.01
C VAL A 164 -14.39 8.08 12.01
N ALA A 165 -14.60 7.21 13.01
CA ALA A 165 -13.57 6.86 13.98
C ALA A 165 -12.35 6.24 13.33
N GLN A 166 -12.54 5.35 12.37
CA GLN A 166 -11.44 4.73 11.61
C GLN A 166 -10.68 5.75 10.75
N TYR A 167 -11.39 6.70 10.14
CA TYR A 167 -10.76 7.80 9.41
C TYR A 167 -9.82 8.60 10.30
N PHE A 168 -10.28 9.04 11.48
CA PHE A 168 -9.44 9.78 12.42
C PHE A 168 -8.29 8.95 12.98
N ASN A 169 -8.51 7.66 13.23
CA ASN A 169 -7.44 6.76 13.68
C ASN A 169 -6.30 6.65 12.65
N ILE A 170 -6.64 6.43 11.37
CA ILE A 170 -5.64 6.36 10.30
C ILE A 170 -4.97 7.72 10.10
N ALA A 171 -5.72 8.82 10.15
CA ALA A 171 -5.16 10.16 10.03
C ALA A 171 -4.14 10.45 11.15
N ALA A 172 -4.47 10.13 12.41
CA ALA A 172 -3.56 10.27 13.54
C ALA A 172 -2.31 9.40 13.39
N GLN A 173 -2.46 8.15 12.98
CA GLN A 173 -1.34 7.23 12.74
C GLN A 173 -0.41 7.76 11.65
N THR A 174 -0.94 8.26 10.55
CA THR A 174 -0.17 8.84 9.45
C THR A 174 0.57 10.10 9.91
N CYS A 175 -0.10 10.98 10.67
CA CYS A 175 0.54 12.17 11.25
C CYS A 175 1.71 11.78 12.16
N ILE A 176 1.52 10.81 13.06
CA ILE A 176 2.58 10.36 13.96
C ILE A 176 3.77 9.85 13.15
N TRP A 177 3.56 9.01 12.15
CA TRP A 177 4.65 8.48 11.32
C TRP A 177 5.38 9.58 10.55
N THR A 178 4.66 10.54 9.98
CA THR A 178 5.24 11.64 9.21
C THR A 178 6.08 12.57 10.09
N PHE A 179 5.58 12.92 11.28
CA PHE A 179 6.25 13.87 12.16
C PHE A 179 7.30 13.25 13.08
N THR A 180 7.29 11.93 13.30
CA THR A 180 8.31 11.26 14.12
C THR A 180 9.71 11.49 13.57
N LEU A 181 9.89 11.50 12.25
CA LEU A 181 11.17 11.79 11.62
C LEU A 181 11.68 13.20 11.95
N HIS A 182 10.79 14.20 12.05
CA HIS A 182 11.15 15.59 12.37
C HIS A 182 11.49 15.80 13.86
N TYR A 183 11.08 14.86 14.73
CA TYR A 183 11.42 14.91 16.16
C TYR A 183 12.76 14.24 16.48
N VAL A 184 13.25 13.35 15.60
CA VAL A 184 14.47 12.56 15.83
C VAL A 184 15.69 13.22 15.16
N THR A 185 15.47 14.12 14.21
CA THR A 185 16.50 14.93 13.55
C THR A 185 16.61 16.31 14.14
#